data_04830030fca0592ce9c54f5be16c3edc
#
_entry.id   04830030fca0592ce9c54f5be16c3edc
#
_cell.length_a   1.000
_cell.length_b   1.000
_cell.length_c   1.000
_cell.angle_alpha   90.00
_cell.angle_beta   90.00
_cell.angle_gamma   90.00
#
_symmetry.space_group_name_H-M   'P 1'
#
loop_
_entity.id
_entity.type
_entity.pdbx_description
1 polymer ?
#
loop_
_entity_poly.entity_id
_entity_poly.type
_entity_poly.pdbx_seq_one_letter_code
_entity_poly.pdbx_strand_id
1 'polypeptide(L)'
;MKVLLAIDGSPCSLAAVKEVGSRHWPEGTVVRLFAAVTTWFPSIPDPLLIGAAMYRDLIETERIRLDKLVESTAAELRKSAAGKILRIETTVVDGSPKEGIVEEAEKWAADLILIGSHGYGNVKRFMLGSVSQAVATHAPCSVEIVRASQRAQEQVD
;
A
#
# COMPACT_ATOMS: atom_id res chain seq x y z
N MET A 1 10.52 16.35 3.56
CA MET A 1 9.61 15.75 2.56
C MET A 1 8.79 14.66 3.22
N LYS A 2 7.49 14.59 2.94
CA LYS A 2 6.57 13.54 3.45
C LYS A 2 6.14 12.64 2.32
N VAL A 3 6.46 11.37 2.43
CA VAL A 3 6.17 10.34 1.41
C VAL A 3 5.18 9.33 1.97
N LEU A 4 4.01 9.21 1.36
CA LEU A 4 3.02 8.18 1.67
C LEU A 4 3.23 6.97 0.76
N LEU A 5 3.61 5.85 1.33
CA LEU A 5 3.86 4.60 0.60
C LEU A 5 2.72 3.61 0.86
N ALA A 6 1.84 3.44 -0.13
CA ALA A 6 0.72 2.52 -0.03
C ALA A 6 1.15 1.09 -0.35
N ILE A 7 0.86 0.16 0.58
CA ILE A 7 1.25 -1.25 0.46
C ILE A 7 0.07 -2.18 0.77
N ASP A 8 0.00 -3.29 0.03
CA ASP A 8 -0.95 -4.39 0.23
C ASP A 8 -0.27 -5.77 0.28
N GLY A 9 1.05 -5.80 0.00
CA GLY A 9 1.87 -7.01 -0.10
C GLY A 9 1.94 -7.59 -1.52
N SER A 10 1.27 -6.99 -2.49
CA SER A 10 1.36 -7.41 -3.90
C SER A 10 2.77 -7.19 -4.49
N PRO A 11 3.14 -7.89 -5.57
CA PRO A 11 4.44 -7.71 -6.22
C PRO A 11 4.74 -6.25 -6.62
N CYS A 12 3.72 -5.49 -7.06
CA CYS A 12 3.89 -4.10 -7.43
C CYS A 12 4.06 -3.19 -6.21
N SER A 13 3.37 -3.44 -5.09
CA SER A 13 3.58 -2.68 -3.86
C SER A 13 4.95 -2.96 -3.24
N LEU A 14 5.43 -4.21 -3.32
CA LEU A 14 6.79 -4.56 -2.89
C LEU A 14 7.87 -3.93 -3.79
N ALA A 15 7.59 -3.76 -5.09
CA ALA A 15 8.47 -2.99 -5.98
C ALA A 15 8.54 -1.51 -5.57
N ALA A 16 7.41 -0.91 -5.15
CA ALA A 16 7.40 0.46 -4.61
C ALA A 16 8.23 0.57 -3.31
N VAL A 17 8.16 -0.43 -2.44
CA VAL A 17 9.02 -0.51 -1.23
C VAL A 17 10.51 -0.53 -1.60
N LYS A 18 10.90 -1.35 -2.59
CA LYS A 18 12.29 -1.42 -3.08
C LYS A 18 12.75 -0.09 -3.67
N GLU A 19 11.88 0.59 -4.42
CA GLU A 19 12.16 1.92 -4.98
C GLU A 19 12.47 2.92 -3.86
N VAL A 20 11.66 2.97 -2.81
CA VAL A 20 11.91 3.82 -1.63
C VAL A 20 13.23 3.47 -0.95
N GLY A 21 13.53 2.19 -0.78
CA GLY A 21 14.73 1.71 -0.09
C GLY A 21 16.04 1.93 -0.86
N SER A 22 15.99 2.10 -2.18
CA SER A 22 17.16 2.29 -3.07
C SER A 22 17.42 3.74 -3.45
N ARG A 23 16.42 4.61 -3.31
CA ARG A 23 16.49 6.02 -3.73
C ARG A 23 17.24 6.88 -2.72
N HIS A 24 17.90 7.93 -3.20
CA HIS A 24 18.43 9.00 -2.37
C HIS A 24 17.31 9.99 -2.05
N TRP A 25 17.09 10.21 -0.77
CA TRP A 25 16.07 11.12 -0.26
C TRP A 25 16.69 12.35 0.40
N PRO A 26 16.04 13.51 0.34
CA PRO A 26 16.46 14.68 1.14
C PRO A 26 16.51 14.34 2.63
N GLU A 27 17.45 14.95 3.34
CA GLU A 27 17.53 14.82 4.79
C GLU A 27 16.22 15.26 5.47
N GLY A 28 15.82 14.53 6.52
CA GLY A 28 14.55 14.78 7.23
C GLY A 28 13.31 14.25 6.48
N THR A 29 13.48 13.45 5.43
CA THR A 29 12.34 12.79 4.78
C THR A 29 11.67 11.80 5.73
N VAL A 30 10.34 11.88 5.80
CA VAL A 30 9.50 10.94 6.55
C VAL A 30 8.73 10.07 5.55
N VAL A 31 8.84 8.76 5.68
CA VAL A 31 8.06 7.78 4.91
C VAL A 31 7.01 7.18 5.81
N ARG A 32 5.74 7.32 5.45
CA ARG A 32 4.62 6.66 6.13
C ARG A 32 4.14 5.50 5.28
N LEU A 33 4.32 4.28 5.81
CA LEU A 33 3.72 3.07 5.26
C LEU A 33 2.23 3.07 5.56
N PHE A 34 1.42 2.93 4.53
CA PHE A 34 -0.04 2.94 4.62
C PHE A 34 -0.61 1.62 4.11
N ALA A 35 -1.51 1.01 4.87
CA ALA A 35 -2.35 -0.09 4.42
C ALA A 35 -3.81 0.14 4.84
N ALA A 36 -4.75 -0.43 4.08
CA ALA A 36 -6.18 -0.32 4.37
C ALA A 36 -6.81 -1.71 4.48
N VAL A 37 -7.48 -1.95 5.62
CA VAL A 37 -8.28 -3.16 5.85
C VAL A 37 -9.58 -3.02 5.08
N THR A 38 -9.68 -3.75 3.96
CA THR A 38 -10.91 -3.70 3.16
C THR A 38 -12.04 -4.40 3.90
N THR A 39 -13.19 -3.74 3.98
CA THR A 39 -14.41 -4.29 4.57
C THR A 39 -15.29 -4.98 3.54
N TRP A 40 -14.90 -4.92 2.26
CA TRP A 40 -15.61 -5.58 1.17
C TRP A 40 -14.79 -6.74 0.62
N PHE A 41 -15.34 -7.96 0.69
CA PHE A 41 -14.73 -9.18 0.19
C PHE A 41 -15.48 -9.62 -1.08
N PRO A 42 -14.88 -9.48 -2.29
CA PRO A 42 -15.54 -9.83 -3.55
C PRO A 42 -15.95 -11.31 -3.65
N SER A 43 -15.26 -12.18 -2.89
CA SER A 43 -15.55 -13.62 -2.85
C SER A 43 -16.77 -13.97 -2.02
N ILE A 44 -17.38 -13.01 -1.32
CA ILE A 44 -18.56 -13.19 -0.48
C ILE A 44 -19.69 -12.42 -1.13
N PRO A 45 -20.60 -13.08 -1.87
CA PRO A 45 -21.67 -12.42 -2.62
C PRO A 45 -22.64 -11.63 -1.73
N ASP A 46 -22.87 -12.10 -0.50
CA ASP A 46 -23.72 -11.44 0.48
C ASP A 46 -23.15 -11.64 1.88
N PRO A 47 -22.72 -10.55 2.57
CA PRO A 47 -22.24 -10.61 3.96
C PRO A 47 -23.25 -11.20 4.94
N LEU A 48 -24.55 -11.10 4.65
CA LEU A 48 -25.62 -11.67 5.49
C LEU A 48 -25.62 -13.20 5.49
N LEU A 49 -25.06 -13.84 4.45
CA LEU A 49 -25.00 -15.31 4.33
C LEU A 49 -23.94 -15.95 5.25
N ILE A 50 -22.91 -15.20 5.64
CA ILE A 50 -21.81 -15.74 6.46
C ILE A 50 -21.96 -15.45 7.95
N GLY A 51 -22.95 -14.66 8.33
CA GLY A 51 -23.16 -14.23 9.72
C GLY A 51 -22.14 -13.20 10.23
N ALA A 52 -22.59 -12.33 11.12
CA ALA A 52 -21.80 -11.20 11.62
C ALA A 52 -20.52 -11.60 12.38
N ALA A 53 -20.48 -12.78 13.00
CA ALA A 53 -19.30 -13.27 13.70
C ALA A 53 -18.18 -13.61 12.72
N MET A 54 -18.46 -14.43 11.71
CA MET A 54 -17.49 -14.84 10.70
C MET A 54 -16.99 -13.65 9.89
N TYR A 55 -17.85 -12.67 9.59
CA TYR A 55 -17.45 -11.43 8.92
C TYR A 55 -16.46 -10.61 9.77
N ARG A 56 -16.69 -10.49 11.08
CA ARG A 56 -15.74 -9.83 11.99
C ARG A 56 -14.41 -10.55 12.06
N ASP A 57 -14.40 -11.89 12.10
CA ASP A 57 -13.19 -12.69 12.13
C ASP A 57 -12.35 -12.51 10.86
N LEU A 58 -13.00 -12.36 9.70
CA LEU A 58 -12.31 -12.06 8.43
C LEU A 58 -11.63 -10.68 8.47
N ILE A 59 -12.34 -9.64 8.95
CA ILE A 59 -11.78 -8.30 9.08
C ILE A 59 -10.60 -8.30 10.05
N GLU A 60 -10.73 -8.94 11.21
CA GLU A 60 -9.67 -9.03 12.21
C GLU A 60 -8.45 -9.79 11.69
N THR A 61 -8.66 -10.89 10.97
CA THR A 61 -7.59 -11.64 10.32
C THR A 61 -6.82 -10.79 9.32
N GLU A 62 -7.54 -10.02 8.49
CA GLU A 62 -6.93 -9.12 7.52
C GLU A 62 -6.17 -7.96 8.19
N ARG A 63 -6.71 -7.41 9.28
CA ARG A 63 -6.04 -6.40 10.10
C ARG A 63 -4.70 -6.92 10.63
N ILE A 64 -4.71 -8.08 11.28
CA ILE A 64 -3.48 -8.71 11.81
C ILE A 64 -2.47 -8.95 10.69
N ARG A 65 -2.92 -9.38 9.50
CA ARG A 65 -2.06 -9.57 8.34
C ARG A 65 -1.39 -8.27 7.90
N LEU A 66 -2.17 -7.19 7.80
CA LEU A 66 -1.68 -5.88 7.36
C LEU A 66 -0.79 -5.21 8.40
N ASP A 67 -1.11 -5.32 9.68
CA ASP A 67 -0.24 -4.83 10.77
C ASP A 67 1.14 -5.50 10.71
N LYS A 68 1.18 -6.82 10.53
CA LYS A 68 2.44 -7.57 10.34
C LYS A 68 3.17 -7.13 9.06
N LEU A 69 2.44 -6.88 7.97
CA LEU A 69 3.01 -6.44 6.71
C LEU A 69 3.69 -5.07 6.87
N VAL A 70 3.01 -4.08 7.44
CA VAL A 70 3.58 -2.72 7.59
C VAL A 70 4.78 -2.73 8.54
N GLU A 71 4.73 -3.48 9.64
CA GLU A 71 5.83 -3.58 10.60
C GLU A 71 7.06 -4.30 10.01
N SER A 72 6.86 -5.44 9.32
CA SER A 72 7.97 -6.14 8.65
C SER A 72 8.59 -5.29 7.55
N THR A 73 7.77 -4.60 6.75
CA THR A 73 8.25 -3.69 5.70
C THR A 73 9.01 -2.49 6.29
N ALA A 74 8.51 -1.92 7.39
CA ALA A 74 9.22 -0.86 8.10
C ALA A 74 10.59 -1.33 8.61
N ALA A 75 10.67 -2.55 9.15
CA ALA A 75 11.92 -3.14 9.60
C ALA A 75 12.92 -3.38 8.45
N GLU A 76 12.44 -3.80 7.28
CA GLU A 76 13.27 -3.94 6.08
C GLU A 76 13.78 -2.59 5.57
N LEU A 77 12.91 -1.59 5.46
CA LEU A 77 13.30 -0.25 5.03
C LEU A 77 14.33 0.38 5.96
N ARG A 78 14.21 0.21 7.28
CA ARG A 78 15.23 0.70 8.25
C ARG A 78 16.60 0.09 8.04
N LYS A 79 16.68 -1.13 7.48
CA LYS A 79 17.94 -1.81 7.15
C LYS A 79 18.52 -1.40 5.80
N SER A 80 17.72 -0.78 4.94
CA SER A 80 18.16 -0.35 3.60
C SER A 80 19.13 0.82 3.67
N ALA A 81 19.80 1.13 2.57
CA ALA A 81 20.71 2.27 2.47
C ALA A 81 19.98 3.61 2.75
N ALA A 82 18.77 3.77 2.23
CA ALA A 82 17.93 4.94 2.47
C ALA A 82 17.41 5.00 3.92
N GLY A 83 17.17 3.87 4.56
CA GLY A 83 16.58 3.78 5.89
C GLY A 83 17.41 4.41 7.01
N LYS A 84 18.71 4.66 6.77
CA LYS A 84 19.59 5.36 7.73
C LYS A 84 19.26 6.86 7.87
N ILE A 85 18.61 7.42 6.88
CA ILE A 85 18.26 8.85 6.82
C ILE A 85 16.76 9.10 6.84
N LEU A 86 15.95 8.04 6.67
CA LEU A 86 14.50 8.10 6.65
C LEU A 86 13.92 7.91 8.06
N ARG A 87 12.96 8.76 8.40
CA ARG A 87 12.03 8.45 9.50
C ARG A 87 10.87 7.63 8.94
N ILE A 88 10.64 6.45 9.50
CA ILE A 88 9.62 5.53 9.03
C ILE A 88 8.49 5.42 10.04
N GLU A 89 7.28 5.71 9.59
CA GLU A 89 6.01 5.62 10.33
C GLU A 89 5.13 4.55 9.68
N THR A 90 4.19 4.00 10.45
CA THR A 90 3.22 3.00 9.97
C THR A 90 1.80 3.45 10.29
N THR A 91 0.86 3.15 9.41
CA THR A 91 -0.57 3.42 9.57
C THR A 91 -1.39 2.33 8.89
N VAL A 92 -2.33 1.75 9.63
CA VAL A 92 -3.33 0.82 9.09
C VAL A 92 -4.71 1.38 9.42
N VAL A 93 -5.55 1.54 8.40
CA VAL A 93 -6.91 2.09 8.55
C VAL A 93 -7.96 1.08 8.09
N ASP A 94 -9.20 1.25 8.56
CA ASP A 94 -10.34 0.48 8.05
C ASP A 94 -10.98 1.21 6.88
N GLY A 95 -11.40 0.47 5.86
CA GLY A 95 -12.19 1.01 4.77
C GLY A 95 -11.59 0.81 3.38
N SER A 96 -12.07 1.63 2.45
CA SER A 96 -11.66 1.60 1.05
C SER A 96 -10.21 2.10 0.89
N PRO A 97 -9.29 1.31 0.30
CA PRO A 97 -7.94 1.79 0.04
C PRO A 97 -7.88 3.00 -0.90
N LYS A 98 -8.84 3.14 -1.82
CA LYS A 98 -8.89 4.29 -2.74
C LYS A 98 -9.10 5.61 -2.02
N GLU A 99 -10.07 5.63 -1.12
CA GLU A 99 -10.43 6.80 -0.32
C GLU A 99 -9.40 7.02 0.78
N GLY A 100 -9.06 5.97 1.52
CA GLY A 100 -8.13 6.07 2.65
C GLY A 100 -6.74 6.59 2.28
N ILE A 101 -6.19 6.24 1.10
CA ILE A 101 -4.90 6.79 0.64
C ILE A 101 -5.01 8.29 0.37
N VAL A 102 -6.08 8.73 -0.30
CA VAL A 102 -6.28 10.16 -0.64
C VAL A 102 -6.51 10.98 0.63
N GLU A 103 -7.38 10.52 1.51
CA GLU A 103 -7.68 11.17 2.80
C GLU A 103 -6.43 11.26 3.70
N GLU A 104 -5.65 10.18 3.79
CA GLU A 104 -4.43 10.18 4.58
C GLU A 104 -3.37 11.12 3.99
N ALA A 105 -3.24 11.16 2.66
CA ALA A 105 -2.34 12.08 1.99
C ALA A 105 -2.70 13.54 2.26
N GLU A 106 -3.99 13.88 2.23
CA GLU A 106 -4.51 15.21 2.53
C GLU A 106 -4.30 15.57 4.00
N LYS A 107 -4.78 14.73 4.92
CA LYS A 107 -4.70 14.93 6.38
C LYS A 107 -3.26 15.05 6.87
N TRP A 108 -2.37 14.24 6.33
CA TRP A 108 -0.96 14.23 6.71
C TRP A 108 -0.14 15.28 5.95
N ALA A 109 -0.71 15.94 4.94
CA ALA A 109 -0.06 16.85 4.01
C ALA A 109 1.17 16.17 3.35
N ALA A 110 0.93 15.06 2.66
CA ALA A 110 1.96 14.35 1.93
C ALA A 110 2.44 15.16 0.72
N ASP A 111 3.74 15.12 0.44
CA ASP A 111 4.35 15.73 -0.74
C ASP A 111 4.33 14.78 -1.95
N LEU A 112 4.34 13.47 -1.66
CA LEU A 112 4.41 12.41 -2.67
C LEU A 112 3.69 11.15 -2.17
N ILE A 113 2.90 10.54 -3.05
CA ILE A 113 2.38 9.19 -2.86
C ILE A 113 3.15 8.23 -3.78
N LEU A 114 3.72 7.16 -3.22
CA LEU A 114 4.18 6.01 -4.00
C LEU A 114 3.18 4.86 -3.87
N ILE A 115 2.83 4.25 -5.00
CA ILE A 115 1.87 3.15 -5.05
C ILE A 115 2.25 2.15 -6.14
N GLY A 116 2.01 0.86 -5.91
CA GLY A 116 2.12 -0.16 -6.94
C GLY A 116 1.09 0.04 -8.06
N SER A 117 1.45 -0.27 -9.29
CA SER A 117 0.55 -0.12 -10.45
C SER A 117 -0.68 -1.03 -10.37
N HIS A 118 -0.58 -2.17 -9.65
CA HIS A 118 -1.64 -3.16 -9.46
C HIS A 118 -1.51 -3.78 -8.07
N GLY A 119 -2.64 -4.27 -7.52
CA GLY A 119 -2.67 -5.17 -6.37
C GLY A 119 -2.63 -6.65 -6.82
N TYR A 120 -3.27 -7.53 -6.06
CA TYR A 120 -3.34 -8.99 -6.34
C TYR A 120 -4.22 -9.37 -7.55
N GLY A 121 -4.93 -8.43 -8.17
CA GLY A 121 -5.79 -8.72 -9.32
C GLY A 121 -5.00 -8.94 -10.61
N ASN A 122 -5.46 -9.92 -11.45
CA ASN A 122 -4.94 -10.12 -12.80
C ASN A 122 -5.36 -8.97 -13.72
N VAL A 123 -4.54 -7.95 -13.85
CA VAL A 123 -4.83 -6.79 -14.73
C VAL A 123 -3.96 -6.86 -15.98
N LYS A 124 -4.57 -6.61 -17.14
CA LYS A 124 -3.86 -6.57 -18.41
C LYS A 124 -2.72 -5.55 -18.37
N ARG A 125 -1.57 -5.89 -18.94
CA ARG A 125 -0.27 -5.19 -18.91
C ARG A 125 -0.31 -3.67 -19.14
N PHE A 126 -1.35 -3.17 -19.80
CA PHE A 126 -1.49 -1.75 -20.17
C PHE A 126 -2.48 -0.98 -19.29
N MET A 127 -3.13 -1.63 -18.30
CA MET A 127 -4.13 -0.99 -17.45
C MET A 127 -3.56 -0.74 -16.05
N LEU A 128 -3.92 0.35 -15.42
CA LEU A 128 -3.69 0.58 -14.01
C LEU A 128 -4.74 -0.16 -13.17
N GLY A 129 -4.36 -0.59 -11.99
CA GLY A 129 -5.29 -1.12 -11.01
C GLY A 129 -6.28 -0.05 -10.55
N SER A 130 -7.46 -0.47 -10.09
CA SER A 130 -8.53 0.46 -9.71
C SER A 130 -8.15 1.41 -8.58
N VAL A 131 -7.24 1.00 -7.67
CA VAL A 131 -6.74 1.85 -6.57
C VAL A 131 -5.74 2.86 -7.13
N SER A 132 -4.72 2.42 -7.86
CA SER A 132 -3.70 3.32 -8.43
C SER A 132 -4.30 4.34 -9.40
N GLN A 133 -5.32 3.95 -10.17
CA GLN A 133 -6.06 4.87 -11.04
C GLN A 133 -6.82 5.93 -10.23
N ALA A 134 -7.55 5.52 -9.19
CA ALA A 134 -8.29 6.45 -8.35
C ALA A 134 -7.35 7.43 -7.63
N VAL A 135 -6.24 6.93 -7.07
CA VAL A 135 -5.22 7.76 -6.41
C VAL A 135 -4.61 8.75 -7.40
N ALA A 136 -4.21 8.30 -8.60
CA ALA A 136 -3.64 9.19 -9.62
C ALA A 136 -4.59 10.33 -10.05
N THR A 137 -5.91 10.10 -9.94
CA THR A 137 -6.93 11.08 -10.34
C THR A 137 -7.28 12.07 -9.23
N HIS A 138 -7.23 11.63 -7.95
CA HIS A 138 -7.80 12.39 -6.83
C HIS A 138 -6.77 12.82 -5.78
N ALA A 139 -5.50 12.42 -5.92
CA ALA A 139 -4.47 12.77 -4.94
C ALA A 139 -4.26 14.28 -4.82
N PRO A 140 -4.05 14.81 -3.60
CA PRO A 140 -3.76 16.23 -3.36
C PRO A 140 -2.31 16.62 -3.67
N CYS A 141 -1.46 15.65 -4.00
CA CYS A 141 -0.02 15.83 -4.24
C CYS A 141 0.47 14.97 -5.42
N SER A 142 1.77 14.99 -5.69
CA SER A 142 2.38 14.15 -6.73
C SER A 142 2.17 12.65 -6.44
N VAL A 143 1.96 11.86 -7.50
CA VAL A 143 1.79 10.40 -7.43
C VAL A 143 2.80 9.72 -8.32
N GLU A 144 3.53 8.78 -7.74
CA GLU A 144 4.44 7.89 -8.46
C GLU A 144 3.89 6.47 -8.45
N ILE A 145 3.69 5.92 -9.65
CA ILE A 145 3.15 4.57 -9.82
C ILE A 145 4.27 3.62 -10.24
N VAL A 146 4.57 2.65 -9.39
CA VAL A 146 5.67 1.72 -9.58
C VAL A 146 5.15 0.39 -10.15
N ARG A 147 5.85 -0.12 -11.17
CA ARG A 147 5.57 -1.44 -11.77
C ARG A 147 6.60 -2.46 -11.31
N ALA A 148 6.15 -3.66 -10.98
CA ALA A 148 7.07 -4.77 -10.79
C ALA A 148 7.74 -5.11 -12.13
N SER A 149 9.06 -5.38 -12.12
CA SER A 149 9.75 -5.88 -13.30
C SER A 149 9.25 -7.30 -13.63
N GLN A 150 9.21 -7.66 -14.93
CA GLN A 150 8.73 -8.96 -15.38
C GLN A 150 9.46 -10.15 -14.73
N ARG A 151 10.74 -9.99 -14.38
CA ARG A 151 11.53 -11.03 -13.68
C ARG A 151 11.05 -11.35 -12.27
N ALA A 152 10.30 -10.48 -11.63
CA ALA A 152 9.78 -10.68 -10.28
C ALA A 152 8.40 -11.35 -10.27
N GLN A 153 7.68 -11.37 -11.41
CA GLN A 153 6.36 -11.99 -11.54
C GLN A 153 6.44 -13.49 -11.83
N GLU A 154 7.51 -13.97 -12.47
CA GLU A 154 7.71 -15.39 -12.82
C GLU A 154 8.19 -16.27 -11.65
N GLN A 155 8.48 -15.69 -10.48
CA GLN A 155 8.94 -16.42 -9.28
C GLN A 155 7.82 -16.70 -8.26
N VAL A 156 6.58 -16.34 -8.55
CA VAL A 156 5.43 -16.45 -7.61
C VAL A 156 4.36 -17.43 -8.13
N ASP A 157 4.52 -18.01 -9.34
CA ASP A 157 3.65 -19.07 -9.89
C ASP A 157 4.18 -20.49 -9.59
#